data_34d9a6acbdfeb13a266bcd169d8aa969
#
_entry.id   34d9a6acbdfeb13a266bcd169d8aa969
#
_cell.length_a   1.000
_cell.length_b   1.000
_cell.length_c   1.000
_cell.angle_alpha   90.00
_cell.angle_beta   90.00
_cell.angle_gamma   90.00
#
_symmetry.space_group_name_H-M   'P 1'
#
loop_
_entity.id
_entity.type
_entity.pdbx_description
1 polymer ?
#
loop_
_entity_poly.entity_id
_entity_poly.type
_entity_poly.pdbx_seq_one_letter_code
_entity_poly.pdbx_strand_id
1 'polypeptide(L)'
;LLNADRLNNVETGIGYGTDTGVRLRGQYRRAIVNHLGHSFDANMEVSTIRQAIDGRYNMPYKHPLNDYISLVGGYEREERKDVGQDVSLMIESAVAGADRVIKNPRGSWQHTFGLRYRLDRITQDGIIDPAEIPEAFLVNTNNQQQSLLFGYEASRTISDKRVNPSKGFKQTYKIELGSESLLSDADMAILNAG
;
A
#
# COMPACT_ATOMS: atom_id res chain seq x y z
N LEU A 1 -35.20 14.03 3.46
CA LEU A 1 -34.86 12.63 3.80
C LEU A 1 -33.35 12.53 3.87
N LEU A 2 -32.78 12.65 5.08
CA LEU A 2 -31.38 12.32 5.35
C LEU A 2 -31.28 10.80 5.26
N ASN A 3 -30.71 10.30 4.17
CA ASN A 3 -30.31 8.92 4.07
C ASN A 3 -29.10 8.75 4.99
N ALA A 4 -29.29 8.14 6.14
CA ALA A 4 -28.19 7.83 7.04
C ALA A 4 -27.32 6.77 6.33
N ASP A 5 -26.14 7.17 5.86
CA ASP A 5 -25.15 6.26 5.32
C ASP A 5 -24.88 5.15 6.34
N ARG A 6 -24.91 3.91 5.86
CA ARG A 6 -24.65 2.75 6.73
C ARG A 6 -23.27 2.92 7.35
N LEU A 7 -23.20 2.89 8.67
CA LEU A 7 -21.94 2.99 9.42
C LEU A 7 -20.94 1.90 9.05
N ASN A 8 -21.43 0.74 8.65
CA ASN A 8 -20.65 -0.41 8.23
C ASN A 8 -21.01 -0.75 6.78
N ASN A 9 -20.01 -0.90 5.94
CA ASN A 9 -20.13 -1.42 4.58
C ASN A 9 -19.24 -2.66 4.45
N VAL A 10 -19.80 -3.74 3.92
CA VAL A 10 -19.10 -4.98 3.59
C VAL A 10 -19.33 -5.26 2.13
N GLU A 11 -18.27 -5.39 1.37
CA GLU A 11 -18.29 -5.76 -0.03
C GLU A 11 -17.52 -7.07 -0.20
N THR A 12 -18.07 -8.00 -0.94
CA THR A 12 -17.42 -9.27 -1.25
C THR A 12 -17.47 -9.52 -2.75
N GLY A 13 -16.43 -10.10 -3.29
CA GLY A 13 -16.31 -10.42 -4.70
C GLY A 13 -15.68 -11.79 -4.91
N ILE A 14 -16.15 -12.50 -5.90
CA ILE A 14 -15.58 -13.76 -6.38
C ILE A 14 -15.19 -13.56 -7.83
N GLY A 15 -13.99 -13.98 -8.20
CA GLY A 15 -13.48 -13.93 -9.55
C GLY A 15 -12.73 -15.21 -9.90
N TYR A 16 -12.52 -15.41 -11.18
CA TYR A 16 -11.71 -16.49 -11.72
C TYR A 16 -10.76 -15.94 -12.79
N GLY A 17 -9.49 -16.27 -12.68
CA GLY A 17 -8.48 -15.97 -13.69
C GLY A 17 -7.79 -17.26 -14.14
N THR A 18 -7.40 -17.35 -15.39
CA THR A 18 -6.73 -18.53 -15.95
C THR A 18 -5.34 -18.77 -15.34
N ASP A 19 -4.69 -17.70 -14.92
CA ASP A 19 -3.38 -17.66 -14.29
C ASP A 19 -3.43 -17.71 -12.76
N THR A 20 -4.46 -17.14 -12.16
CA THR A 20 -4.59 -16.95 -10.71
C THR A 20 -5.60 -17.90 -10.04
N GLY A 21 -6.37 -18.67 -10.84
CA GLY A 21 -7.43 -19.52 -10.35
C GLY A 21 -8.60 -18.75 -9.72
N VAL A 22 -9.25 -19.33 -8.73
CA VAL A 22 -10.33 -18.70 -7.97
C VAL A 22 -9.75 -17.61 -7.08
N ARG A 23 -10.40 -16.43 -7.10
CA ARG A 23 -10.05 -15.28 -6.28
C ARG A 23 -11.25 -14.82 -5.47
N LEU A 24 -11.04 -14.66 -4.19
CA LEU A 24 -12.01 -14.08 -3.26
C LEU A 24 -11.49 -12.72 -2.80
N ARG A 25 -12.36 -11.72 -2.80
CA ARG A 25 -12.08 -10.40 -2.24
C ARG A 25 -13.11 -10.04 -1.20
N GLY A 26 -12.65 -9.42 -0.12
CA GLY A 26 -13.49 -8.85 0.92
C GLY A 26 -13.02 -7.44 1.23
N GLN A 27 -13.96 -6.52 1.36
CA GLN A 27 -13.70 -5.17 1.85
C GLN A 27 -14.64 -4.88 3.01
N TYR A 28 -14.10 -4.37 4.09
CA TYR A 28 -14.86 -3.88 5.22
C TYR A 28 -14.53 -2.42 5.44
N ARG A 29 -15.55 -1.59 5.50
CA ARG A 29 -15.42 -0.15 5.82
C ARG A 29 -16.34 0.19 6.97
N ARG A 30 -15.79 0.85 7.97
CA ARG A 30 -16.53 1.45 9.05
C ARG A 30 -16.27 2.95 9.09
N ALA A 31 -17.30 3.72 8.74
CA ALA A 31 -17.19 5.17 8.60
C ALA A 31 -16.96 5.89 9.93
N ILE A 32 -17.55 5.38 11.02
CA ILE A 32 -17.38 5.92 12.37
C ILE A 32 -17.17 4.77 13.35
N VAL A 33 -15.96 4.69 13.89
CA VAL A 33 -15.57 3.67 14.88
C VAL A 33 -15.96 4.12 16.29
N ASN A 34 -15.77 5.39 16.59
CA ASN A 34 -16.00 6.00 17.92
C ASN A 34 -16.54 7.43 17.82
N HIS A 35 -16.85 8.01 18.97
CA HIS A 35 -17.36 9.38 19.08
C HIS A 35 -16.37 10.48 18.63
N LEU A 36 -15.09 10.14 18.47
CA LEU A 36 -14.07 11.04 17.95
C LEU A 36 -14.03 11.07 16.41
N GLY A 37 -14.89 10.32 15.73
CA GLY A 37 -14.99 10.29 14.28
C GLY A 37 -13.89 9.52 13.60
N HIS A 38 -13.25 8.57 14.29
CA HIS A 38 -12.28 7.67 13.67
C HIS A 38 -12.96 6.76 12.65
N SER A 39 -12.26 6.41 11.58
CA SER A 39 -12.73 5.45 10.57
C SER A 39 -11.75 4.30 10.39
N PHE A 40 -12.27 3.18 9.91
CA PHE A 40 -11.49 1.99 9.64
C PHE A 40 -11.89 1.39 8.30
N ASP A 41 -10.88 1.06 7.50
CA ASP A 41 -11.00 0.34 6.23
C ASP A 41 -10.09 -0.89 6.29
N ALA A 42 -10.57 -2.04 5.83
CA ALA A 42 -9.78 -3.24 5.68
C ALA A 42 -10.12 -3.93 4.36
N ASN A 43 -9.10 -4.47 3.70
CA ASN A 43 -9.23 -5.27 2.49
C ASN A 43 -8.59 -6.61 2.70
N MET A 44 -9.16 -7.63 2.09
CA MET A 44 -8.63 -8.99 2.06
C MET A 44 -8.76 -9.54 0.64
N GLU A 45 -7.71 -10.17 0.18
CA GLU A 45 -7.70 -10.92 -1.07
C GLU A 45 -7.09 -12.29 -0.83
N VAL A 46 -7.76 -13.33 -1.30
CA VAL A 46 -7.28 -14.72 -1.23
C VAL A 46 -7.43 -15.37 -2.59
N SER A 47 -6.34 -15.85 -3.14
CA SER A 47 -6.30 -16.70 -4.32
C SER A 47 -5.32 -17.85 -4.12
N THR A 48 -5.20 -18.71 -5.12
CA THR A 48 -4.27 -19.85 -5.07
C THR A 48 -2.80 -19.41 -5.04
N ILE A 49 -2.48 -18.26 -5.62
CA ILE A 49 -1.11 -17.75 -5.74
C ILE A 49 -0.87 -16.49 -4.88
N ARG A 50 -1.92 -15.80 -4.43
CA ARG A 50 -1.78 -14.55 -3.67
C ARG A 50 -2.75 -14.48 -2.51
N GLN A 51 -2.23 -14.13 -1.36
CA GLN A 51 -2.98 -13.87 -0.14
C GLN A 51 -2.53 -12.50 0.39
N ALA A 52 -3.48 -11.59 0.56
CA ALA A 52 -3.19 -10.25 1.03
C ALA A 52 -4.26 -9.78 2.01
N ILE A 53 -3.82 -9.06 3.03
CA ILE A 53 -4.68 -8.34 3.95
C ILE A 53 -4.06 -6.99 4.22
N ASP A 54 -4.84 -5.93 4.11
CA ASP A 54 -4.42 -4.59 4.48
C ASP A 54 -5.51 -3.87 5.27
N GLY A 55 -5.07 -2.93 6.09
CA GLY A 55 -5.95 -2.13 6.91
C GLY A 55 -5.47 -0.70 7.05
N ARG A 56 -6.44 0.20 7.19
CA ARG A 56 -6.22 1.62 7.43
C ARG A 56 -7.12 2.11 8.54
N TYR A 57 -6.53 2.77 9.52
CA TYR A 57 -7.24 3.41 10.62
C TYR A 57 -6.98 4.92 10.61
N ASN A 58 -8.02 5.70 10.36
CA ASN A 58 -7.92 7.15 10.25
C ASN A 58 -8.39 7.81 11.54
N MET A 59 -7.58 8.71 12.05
CA MET A 59 -7.82 9.50 13.27
C MET A 59 -7.87 10.98 12.90
N PRO A 60 -9.03 11.64 12.93
CA PRO A 60 -9.12 13.08 12.77
C PRO A 60 -8.28 13.81 13.82
N TYR A 61 -7.49 14.78 13.38
CA TYR A 61 -6.74 15.66 14.31
C TYR A 61 -7.43 16.99 14.48
N LYS A 62 -7.54 17.79 13.42
CA LYS A 62 -8.27 19.04 13.42
C LYS A 62 -9.57 18.97 12.61
N HIS A 63 -9.57 18.19 11.56
CA HIS A 63 -10.72 18.05 10.66
C HIS A 63 -10.70 16.68 9.97
N PRO A 64 -11.83 15.93 9.98
CA PRO A 64 -11.88 14.55 9.46
C PRO A 64 -11.43 14.37 8.02
N LEU A 65 -11.66 15.37 7.17
CA LEU A 65 -11.35 15.30 5.74
C LEU A 65 -10.08 16.07 5.34
N ASN A 66 -9.63 16.98 6.19
CA ASN A 66 -8.57 17.92 5.80
C ASN A 66 -7.30 17.81 6.67
N ASP A 67 -7.41 17.26 7.87
CA ASP A 67 -6.28 17.14 8.79
C ASP A 67 -6.46 15.91 9.68
N TYR A 68 -5.85 14.81 9.30
CA TYR A 68 -5.95 13.53 9.98
C TYR A 68 -4.65 12.74 9.94
N ILE A 69 -4.54 11.78 10.84
CA ILE A 69 -3.48 10.79 10.88
C ILE A 69 -4.08 9.46 10.42
N SER A 70 -3.37 8.75 9.55
CA SER A 70 -3.76 7.44 9.04
C SER A 70 -2.71 6.41 9.44
N LEU A 71 -3.07 5.42 10.22
CA LEU A 71 -2.24 4.25 10.47
C LEU A 71 -2.55 3.22 9.39
N VAL A 72 -1.52 2.67 8.78
CA VAL A 72 -1.63 1.65 7.75
C VAL A 72 -0.85 0.41 8.14
N GLY A 73 -1.39 -0.74 7.80
CA GLY A 73 -0.72 -2.01 8.00
C GLY A 73 -1.20 -3.02 6.98
N GLY A 74 -0.33 -3.93 6.58
CA GLY A 74 -0.68 -4.96 5.62
C GLY A 74 0.32 -6.10 5.61
N TYR A 75 -0.14 -7.22 5.14
CA TYR A 75 0.64 -8.41 4.87
C TYR A 75 0.22 -8.99 3.54
N GLU A 76 1.19 -9.40 2.75
CA GLU A 76 0.99 -10.03 1.46
C GLU A 76 1.93 -11.22 1.32
N ARG A 77 1.41 -12.31 0.79
CA ARG A 77 2.16 -13.48 0.38
C ARG A 77 1.77 -13.82 -1.05
N GLU A 78 2.76 -13.89 -1.92
CA GLU A 78 2.59 -14.22 -3.34
C GLU A 78 3.53 -15.36 -3.72
N GLU A 79 2.99 -16.38 -4.36
CA GLU A 79 3.74 -17.48 -4.95
C GLU A 79 3.79 -17.30 -6.46
N ARG A 80 5.00 -17.17 -7.02
CA ARG A 80 5.25 -17.11 -8.47
C ARG A 80 5.84 -18.41 -8.91
N LYS A 81 5.07 -19.16 -9.71
CA LYS A 81 5.50 -20.40 -10.35
C LYS A 81 6.12 -20.08 -11.70
N ASP A 82 6.97 -20.99 -12.19
CA ASP A 82 7.55 -20.90 -13.53
C ASP A 82 8.46 -19.66 -13.78
N VAL A 83 9.21 -19.23 -12.76
CA VAL A 83 10.24 -18.17 -12.91
C VAL A 83 11.51 -18.70 -13.58
N GLY A 84 11.55 -19.99 -13.90
CA GLY A 84 12.61 -20.74 -14.56
C GLY A 84 12.21 -22.20 -14.66
N GLN A 85 13.10 -23.08 -15.12
CA GLN A 85 12.81 -24.52 -15.14
C GLN A 85 12.66 -25.02 -13.69
N ASP A 86 11.44 -25.38 -13.29
CA ASP A 86 11.07 -25.94 -11.99
C ASP A 86 11.41 -25.07 -10.76
N VAL A 87 11.41 -23.74 -10.91
CA VAL A 87 11.66 -22.81 -9.80
C VAL A 87 10.41 -22.05 -9.43
N SER A 88 10.06 -22.07 -8.17
CA SER A 88 9.02 -21.21 -7.59
C SER A 88 9.61 -20.19 -6.63
N LEU A 89 9.08 -18.97 -6.66
CA LEU A 89 9.42 -17.89 -5.74
C LEU A 89 8.23 -17.59 -4.85
N MET A 90 8.47 -17.61 -3.55
CA MET A 90 7.53 -17.14 -2.55
C MET A 90 7.99 -15.80 -2.04
N ILE A 91 7.16 -14.79 -2.21
CA ILE A 91 7.40 -13.42 -1.77
C ILE A 91 6.43 -13.12 -0.63
N GLU A 92 6.97 -12.80 0.53
CA GLU A 92 6.20 -12.34 1.69
C GLU A 92 6.59 -10.90 1.99
N SER A 93 5.60 -10.03 2.12
CA SER A 93 5.80 -8.61 2.44
C SER A 93 4.90 -8.23 3.60
N ALA A 94 5.47 -7.58 4.61
CA ALA A 94 4.73 -6.95 5.69
C ALA A 94 5.04 -5.45 5.71
N VAL A 95 4.01 -4.63 5.88
CA VAL A 95 4.15 -3.18 5.97
C VAL A 95 3.38 -2.63 7.15
N ALA A 96 4.00 -1.70 7.87
CA ALA A 96 3.34 -0.91 8.89
C ALA A 96 3.77 0.55 8.75
N GLY A 97 2.86 1.49 8.98
CA GLY A 97 3.19 2.89 8.82
C GLY A 97 2.16 3.85 9.33
N ALA A 98 2.52 5.13 9.30
CA ALA A 98 1.66 6.23 9.66
C ALA A 98 1.81 7.36 8.65
N ASP A 99 0.68 7.90 8.19
CA ASP A 99 0.61 9.05 7.30
C ASP A 99 -0.07 10.21 8.03
N ARG A 100 0.49 11.42 7.91
CA ARG A 100 -0.18 12.66 8.29
C ARG A 100 -0.64 13.37 7.04
N VAL A 101 -1.94 13.57 6.91
CA VAL A 101 -2.54 14.27 5.78
C VAL A 101 -3.01 15.65 6.24
N ILE A 102 -2.55 16.69 5.52
CA ILE A 102 -2.89 18.08 5.77
C ILE A 102 -3.36 18.71 4.47
N LYS A 103 -4.60 19.12 4.42
CA LYS A 103 -5.20 19.81 3.29
C LYS A 103 -5.70 21.18 3.73
N ASN A 104 -5.23 22.22 3.10
CA ASN A 104 -5.77 23.56 3.36
C ASN A 104 -7.18 23.67 2.76
N PRO A 105 -8.23 23.97 3.56
CA PRO A 105 -9.60 24.09 3.05
C PRO A 105 -9.78 25.21 2.01
N ARG A 106 -8.95 26.26 2.06
CA ARG A 106 -8.94 27.39 1.12
C ARG A 106 -7.89 27.25 0.02
N GLY A 107 -7.01 26.27 0.11
CA GLY A 107 -5.95 25.98 -0.85
C GLY A 107 -6.27 24.74 -1.69
N SER A 108 -5.59 24.60 -2.81
CA SER A 108 -5.71 23.43 -3.67
C SER A 108 -4.69 22.33 -3.37
N TRP A 109 -3.72 22.59 -2.50
CA TRP A 109 -2.66 21.65 -2.15
C TRP A 109 -3.04 20.78 -0.94
N GLN A 110 -2.72 19.49 -1.08
CA GLN A 110 -2.72 18.50 -0.02
C GLN A 110 -1.27 18.05 0.22
N HIS A 111 -0.86 17.99 1.47
CA HIS A 111 0.45 17.53 1.89
C HIS A 111 0.27 16.25 2.69
N THR A 112 1.05 15.23 2.36
CA THR A 112 1.07 13.96 3.07
C THR A 112 2.50 13.66 3.51
N PHE A 113 2.69 13.46 4.79
CA PHE A 113 3.95 13.01 5.39
C PHE A 113 3.75 11.58 5.84
N GLY A 114 4.59 10.68 5.37
CA GLY A 114 4.48 9.26 5.65
C GLY A 114 5.75 8.69 6.25
N LEU A 115 5.59 7.76 7.18
CA LEU A 115 6.66 6.90 7.68
C LEU A 115 6.19 5.46 7.50
N ARG A 116 6.96 4.63 6.81
CA ARG A 116 6.64 3.23 6.53
C ARG A 116 7.82 2.34 6.83
N TYR A 117 7.54 1.30 7.57
CA TYR A 117 8.44 0.19 7.78
C TYR A 117 7.96 -1.00 6.98
N ARG A 118 8.84 -1.59 6.19
CA ARG A 118 8.55 -2.71 5.31
C ARG A 118 9.54 -3.84 5.56
N LEU A 119 9.02 -5.04 5.63
CA LEU A 119 9.76 -6.28 5.69
C LEU A 119 9.41 -7.10 4.46
N ASP A 120 10.39 -7.47 3.67
CA ASP A 120 10.24 -8.37 2.54
C ASP A 120 11.07 -9.63 2.78
N ARG A 121 10.48 -10.79 2.53
CA ARG A 121 11.14 -12.10 2.54
C ARG A 121 10.91 -12.76 1.20
N ILE A 122 11.97 -13.20 0.58
CA ILE A 122 11.92 -13.97 -0.66
C ILE A 122 12.46 -15.36 -0.36
N THR A 123 11.65 -16.39 -0.59
CA THR A 123 12.04 -17.78 -0.46
C THR A 123 11.96 -18.40 -1.83
N GLN A 124 13.06 -19.03 -2.25
CA GLN A 124 13.14 -19.75 -3.51
C GLN A 124 13.06 -21.25 -3.21
N ASP A 125 12.19 -21.94 -3.92
CA ASP A 125 12.06 -23.39 -3.91
C ASP A 125 12.39 -23.92 -5.32
N GLY A 126 13.30 -24.90 -5.40
CA GLY A 126 13.79 -25.48 -6.63
C GLY A 126 15.32 -25.58 -6.66
N ILE A 127 15.84 -26.52 -7.44
CA ILE A 127 17.29 -26.73 -7.63
C ILE A 127 17.72 -25.85 -8.82
N ILE A 128 18.39 -24.75 -8.53
CA ILE A 128 19.12 -24.00 -9.54
C ILE A 128 20.59 -24.35 -9.38
N ASP A 129 21.24 -24.81 -10.47
CA ASP A 129 22.69 -24.97 -10.46
C ASP A 129 23.34 -23.56 -10.30
N PRO A 130 24.09 -23.31 -9.21
CA PRO A 130 24.69 -22.00 -8.95
C PRO A 130 25.61 -21.54 -10.10
N ALA A 131 26.09 -22.45 -10.95
CA ALA A 131 26.93 -22.11 -12.06
C ALA A 131 26.21 -21.47 -13.26
N GLU A 132 24.88 -21.57 -13.33
CA GLU A 132 24.07 -20.97 -14.40
C GLU A 132 23.51 -19.58 -14.07
N ILE A 133 23.65 -19.13 -12.82
CA ILE A 133 23.10 -17.84 -12.40
C ILE A 133 24.21 -16.78 -12.40
N PRO A 134 24.09 -15.69 -13.17
CA PRO A 134 25.01 -14.56 -13.05
C PRO A 134 25.03 -14.06 -11.60
N GLU A 135 26.24 -13.75 -11.07
CA GLU A 135 26.44 -13.30 -9.65
C GLU A 135 25.53 -12.14 -9.24
N ALA A 136 25.09 -11.30 -10.18
CA ALA A 136 24.15 -10.20 -9.95
C ALA A 136 22.74 -10.67 -9.53
N PHE A 137 22.40 -11.94 -9.73
CA PHE A 137 21.10 -12.54 -9.38
C PHE A 137 21.22 -13.56 -8.24
N LEU A 138 22.43 -13.86 -7.77
CA LEU A 138 22.62 -14.59 -6.53
C LEU A 138 22.14 -13.70 -5.38
N VAL A 139 20.86 -13.84 -5.04
CA VAL A 139 20.29 -13.21 -3.86
C VAL A 139 21.11 -13.67 -2.66
N ASN A 140 21.74 -12.75 -1.99
CA ASN A 140 22.46 -12.98 -0.74
C ASN A 140 21.63 -13.90 0.15
N THR A 141 22.26 -14.86 0.81
CA THR A 141 21.66 -15.91 1.64
C THR A 141 20.72 -15.41 2.74
N ASN A 142 20.66 -14.11 2.98
CA ASN A 142 19.67 -13.42 3.79
C ASN A 142 18.49 -12.99 2.91
N ASN A 143 17.55 -13.90 2.72
CA ASN A 143 16.32 -13.69 1.96
C ASN A 143 15.33 -12.70 2.62
N GLN A 144 15.77 -11.94 3.60
CA GLN A 144 14.96 -10.98 4.32
C GLN A 144 15.56 -9.59 4.14
N GLN A 145 14.75 -8.67 3.64
CA GLN A 145 15.10 -7.26 3.48
C GLN A 145 14.14 -6.42 4.30
N GLN A 146 14.69 -5.45 5.01
CA GLN A 146 13.90 -4.48 5.77
C GLN A 146 14.20 -3.06 5.27
N SER A 147 13.19 -2.22 5.29
CA SER A 147 13.34 -0.82 4.90
C SER A 147 12.45 0.10 5.73
N LEU A 148 13.03 1.20 6.17
CA LEU A 148 12.32 2.32 6.80
C LEU A 148 12.32 3.49 5.82
N LEU A 149 11.14 3.87 5.36
CA LEU A 149 10.95 4.91 4.36
C LEU A 149 10.23 6.10 4.97
N PHE A 150 10.80 7.27 4.81
CA PHE A 150 10.12 8.54 5.02
C PHE A 150 9.65 9.07 3.67
N GLY A 151 8.37 9.37 3.57
CA GLY A 151 7.73 9.88 2.37
C GLY A 151 7.14 11.27 2.58
N TYR A 152 7.27 12.13 1.59
CA TYR A 152 6.53 13.37 1.48
C TYR A 152 5.85 13.45 0.12
N GLU A 153 4.56 13.72 0.12
CA GLU A 153 3.79 13.94 -1.09
C GLU A 153 3.07 15.29 -1.02
N ALA A 154 3.21 16.08 -2.07
CA ALA A 154 2.40 17.26 -2.31
C ALA A 154 1.53 17.01 -3.54
N SER A 155 0.22 17.04 -3.39
CA SER A 155 -0.72 16.84 -4.49
C SER A 155 -1.70 18.00 -4.60
N ARG A 156 -2.07 18.32 -5.84
CA ARG A 156 -3.01 19.39 -6.18
C ARG A 156 -3.93 18.91 -7.29
N THR A 157 -5.22 19.10 -7.08
CA THR A 157 -6.23 18.83 -8.10
C THR A 157 -7.05 20.11 -8.31
N ILE A 158 -7.12 20.58 -9.55
CA ILE A 158 -7.98 21.68 -9.95
C ILE A 158 -8.93 21.15 -11.01
N SER A 159 -10.22 21.36 -10.82
CA SER A 159 -11.27 20.97 -11.74
C SER A 159 -12.32 22.06 -11.83
N ASP A 160 -12.94 22.21 -13.01
CA ASP A 160 -14.02 23.17 -13.28
C ASP A 160 -15.31 22.82 -12.51
N LYS A 161 -15.52 21.54 -12.22
CA LYS A 161 -16.70 21.05 -11.48
C LYS A 161 -16.29 19.98 -10.46
N ARG A 162 -16.99 19.94 -9.34
CA ARG A 162 -16.78 18.95 -8.29
C ARG A 162 -17.30 17.57 -8.65
N VAL A 163 -18.39 17.54 -9.41
CA VAL A 163 -19.03 16.32 -9.88
C VAL A 163 -19.03 16.40 -11.41
N ASN A 164 -18.50 15.36 -12.05
CA ASN A 164 -18.37 15.24 -13.50
C ASN A 164 -17.55 16.40 -14.14
N PRO A 165 -16.25 16.52 -13.80
CA PRO A 165 -15.39 17.56 -14.34
C PRO A 165 -15.19 17.37 -15.85
N SER A 166 -15.30 18.47 -16.61
CA SER A 166 -15.02 18.49 -18.04
C SER A 166 -13.61 19.03 -18.36
N LYS A 167 -13.02 19.79 -17.44
CA LYS A 167 -11.67 20.32 -17.53
C LYS A 167 -11.03 20.31 -16.16
N GLY A 168 -9.76 19.93 -16.11
CA GLY A 168 -9.00 19.93 -14.88
C GLY A 168 -7.58 19.41 -15.08
N PHE A 169 -6.75 19.58 -14.08
CA PHE A 169 -5.43 18.98 -14.03
C PHE A 169 -5.10 18.53 -12.61
N LYS A 170 -4.25 17.52 -12.52
CA LYS A 170 -3.68 17.02 -11.27
C LYS A 170 -2.17 17.12 -11.34
N GLN A 171 -1.56 17.60 -10.27
CA GLN A 171 -0.12 17.60 -10.07
C GLN A 171 0.19 16.83 -8.82
N THR A 172 1.21 16.00 -8.86
CA THR A 172 1.68 15.22 -7.71
C THR A 172 3.21 15.23 -7.71
N TYR A 173 3.77 15.61 -6.58
CA TYR A 173 5.21 15.53 -6.31
C TYR A 173 5.40 14.62 -5.12
N LYS A 174 6.23 13.59 -5.28
CA LYS A 174 6.49 12.60 -4.23
C LYS A 174 7.99 12.42 -4.07
N ILE A 175 8.44 12.42 -2.82
CA ILE A 175 9.81 12.14 -2.42
C ILE A 175 9.75 11.03 -1.38
N GLU A 176 10.52 9.98 -1.57
CA GLU A 176 10.69 8.91 -0.59
C GLU A 176 12.19 8.74 -0.32
N LEU A 177 12.54 8.69 0.95
CA LEU A 177 13.90 8.54 1.44
C LEU A 177 13.97 7.36 2.39
N GLY A 178 14.96 6.49 2.20
CA GLY A 178 15.32 5.42 3.11
C GLY A 178 16.82 5.47 3.37
N SER A 179 17.28 5.05 4.54
CA SER A 179 18.69 5.04 4.89
C SER A 179 19.07 3.77 5.61
N GLU A 180 20.19 3.17 5.22
CA GLU A 180 20.80 2.00 5.89
C GLU A 180 21.06 2.25 7.38
N SER A 181 21.38 3.48 7.75
CA SER A 181 21.63 3.85 9.15
C SER A 181 20.36 3.86 10.02
N LEU A 182 19.17 3.81 9.42
CA LEU A 182 17.88 3.91 10.08
C LEU A 182 16.99 2.67 9.80
N LEU A 183 17.46 1.46 10.16
CA LEU A 183 16.71 0.21 10.00
C LEU A 183 16.30 -0.09 8.54
N SER A 184 17.16 0.21 7.59
CA SER A 184 16.99 -0.13 6.19
C SER A 184 18.22 -0.87 5.68
N ASP A 185 18.05 -1.87 4.82
CA ASP A 185 19.17 -2.64 4.25
C ASP A 185 19.79 -1.93 3.03
N ALA A 186 19.25 -0.78 2.61
CA ALA A 186 19.80 0.02 1.53
C ALA A 186 19.43 1.50 1.66
N ASP A 187 20.31 2.38 1.18
CA ASP A 187 19.99 3.79 0.98
C ASP A 187 19.12 3.95 -0.28
N MET A 188 18.01 4.64 -0.15
CA MET A 188 17.05 4.82 -1.23
C MET A 188 16.54 6.25 -1.31
N ALA A 189 16.50 6.80 -2.52
CA ALA A 189 15.84 8.07 -2.80
C ALA A 189 15.00 7.95 -4.08
N ILE A 190 13.70 8.19 -3.98
CA ILE A 190 12.77 8.13 -5.10
C ILE A 190 12.10 9.48 -5.27
N LEU A 191 12.18 10.02 -6.48
CA LEU A 191 11.53 11.26 -6.88
C LEU A 191 10.53 10.96 -7.99
N ASN A 192 9.28 11.32 -7.77
CA ASN A 192 8.21 11.20 -8.75
C ASN A 192 7.53 12.55 -8.96
N ALA A 193 7.31 12.93 -10.23
CA ALA A 193 6.51 14.06 -10.62
C ALA A 193 5.53 13.64 -11.74
N GLY A 194 4.24 13.98 -11.57
CA GLY A 194 3.18 13.63 -12.51
C GLY A 194 2.02 14.63 -12.49
#